data_608ca3eef2b9ee8137c8ba26c177ea4d
#
_entry.id   608ca3eef2b9ee8137c8ba26c177ea4d
#
_cell.length_a   1.000
_cell.length_b   1.000
_cell.length_c   1.000
_cell.angle_alpha   90.00
_cell.angle_beta   90.00
_cell.angle_gamma   90.00
#
_symmetry.space_group_name_H-M   'P 1'
#
loop_
_entity.id
_entity.type
_entity.pdbx_description
1 polymer ?
#
loop_
_entity_poly.entity_id
_entity_poly.type
_entity_poly.pdbx_seq_one_letter_code
_entity_poly.pdbx_strand_id
1 'polypeptide(L)'
;MFAFRCFVLALVLAGSAAALPSTADAALPRPAHVVIVVEENRSLAQVLDDPHAEYIHELIRDGALFTNAHGVTHPSLPNYLALFSGLTNDNQDGCPATGISNTAPNLATLLRAAHLSFAAYAEALPEEGWTGCAAGRYGRKHAPWVHFSNVPRTLSKPFSAFPKYTDLPTVSFVIPDIVDDMHDASIEVGDVWLKRNLKPLVAWGRANDTLLILTWDEGLDPDNTIATVFVGPMVKPGRYAERINHYTVLRTIEDMYGLPHAGHSADVAPIANAWR
;
A
#
# COMPACT_ATOMS: atom_id res chain seq x y z
N MET A 1 -81.37 -39.81 3.27
CA MET A 1 -80.07 -39.57 3.89
C MET A 1 -79.09 -39.12 2.80
N PHE A 2 -78.93 -37.81 2.61
CA PHE A 2 -77.98 -37.22 1.61
C PHE A 2 -76.75 -36.70 2.37
N ALA A 3 -75.59 -37.24 2.05
CA ALA A 3 -74.32 -36.80 2.64
C ALA A 3 -73.71 -35.71 1.73
N PHE A 4 -73.54 -34.50 2.29
CA PHE A 4 -72.83 -33.38 1.69
C PHE A 4 -71.32 -33.59 1.92
N ARG A 5 -70.56 -33.70 0.80
CA ARG A 5 -69.09 -33.63 0.86
C ARG A 5 -68.64 -32.21 0.60
N CYS A 6 -68.10 -31.54 1.61
CA CYS A 6 -67.37 -30.27 1.45
C CYS A 6 -66.00 -30.50 0.84
N PHE A 7 -65.73 -29.91 -0.31
CA PHE A 7 -64.39 -29.81 -0.88
C PHE A 7 -63.77 -28.52 -0.37
N VAL A 8 -62.66 -28.63 0.36
CA VAL A 8 -61.80 -27.50 0.74
C VAL A 8 -60.74 -27.32 -0.33
N LEU A 9 -60.85 -26.18 -1.03
CA LEU A 9 -59.85 -25.76 -2.06
C LEU A 9 -58.72 -25.09 -1.32
N ALA A 10 -57.54 -25.69 -1.23
CA ALA A 10 -56.31 -25.07 -0.71
C ALA A 10 -55.65 -24.23 -1.80
N LEU A 11 -55.68 -22.92 -1.61
CA LEU A 11 -54.94 -21.96 -2.49
C LEU A 11 -53.47 -21.96 -2.07
N VAL A 12 -52.57 -22.51 -2.90
CA VAL A 12 -51.14 -22.42 -2.74
C VAL A 12 -50.67 -21.08 -3.36
N LEU A 13 -50.37 -20.10 -2.52
CA LEU A 13 -49.70 -18.88 -2.92
C LEU A 13 -48.21 -19.17 -3.15
N ALA A 14 -47.79 -19.27 -4.42
CA ALA A 14 -46.40 -19.32 -4.80
C ALA A 14 -45.80 -17.91 -4.68
N GLY A 15 -45.12 -17.64 -3.56
CA GLY A 15 -44.35 -16.42 -3.37
C GLY A 15 -43.07 -16.45 -4.24
N SER A 16 -43.04 -15.68 -5.32
CA SER A 16 -41.82 -15.43 -6.08
C SER A 16 -40.90 -14.55 -5.24
N ALA A 17 -39.87 -15.14 -4.64
CA ALA A 17 -38.77 -14.38 -4.06
C ALA A 17 -37.97 -13.72 -5.20
N ALA A 18 -38.17 -12.43 -5.39
CA ALA A 18 -37.30 -11.62 -6.25
C ALA A 18 -35.90 -11.61 -5.61
N ALA A 19 -34.96 -12.26 -6.27
CA ALA A 19 -33.54 -12.14 -5.92
C ALA A 19 -33.15 -10.67 -6.14
N LEU A 20 -32.75 -10.00 -5.06
CA LEU A 20 -32.14 -8.67 -5.17
C LEU A 20 -30.87 -8.82 -6.04
N PRO A 21 -30.63 -7.90 -6.98
CA PRO A 21 -29.39 -7.93 -7.74
C PRO A 21 -28.23 -7.81 -6.76
N SER A 22 -27.34 -8.80 -6.76
CA SER A 22 -26.02 -8.67 -6.15
C SER A 22 -25.38 -7.45 -6.79
N THR A 23 -25.03 -6.45 -5.99
CA THR A 23 -24.13 -5.39 -6.43
C THR A 23 -22.86 -6.09 -6.88
N ALA A 24 -22.64 -6.17 -8.20
CA ALA A 24 -21.37 -6.62 -8.72
C ALA A 24 -20.32 -5.74 -8.05
N ASP A 25 -19.41 -6.35 -7.28
CA ASP A 25 -18.26 -5.64 -6.73
C ASP A 25 -17.58 -4.96 -7.92
N ALA A 26 -17.55 -3.63 -7.92
CA ALA A 26 -16.89 -2.90 -8.97
C ALA A 26 -15.43 -3.37 -8.99
N ALA A 27 -14.99 -3.90 -10.13
CA ALA A 27 -13.62 -4.38 -10.25
C ALA A 27 -12.65 -3.25 -9.89
N LEU A 28 -11.64 -3.56 -9.07
CA LEU A 28 -10.61 -2.59 -8.72
C LEU A 28 -9.91 -2.08 -9.99
N PRO A 29 -9.47 -0.82 -10.02
CA PRO A 29 -8.69 -0.31 -11.14
C PRO A 29 -7.40 -1.13 -11.30
N ARG A 30 -6.88 -1.20 -12.52
CA ARG A 30 -5.61 -1.85 -12.83
C ARG A 30 -4.64 -0.81 -13.42
N PRO A 31 -4.00 0.02 -12.58
CA PRO A 31 -3.09 1.07 -13.06
C PRO A 31 -1.96 0.50 -13.92
N ALA A 32 -1.46 1.31 -14.87
CA ALA A 32 -0.25 0.95 -15.60
C ALA A 32 0.96 0.90 -14.65
N HIS A 33 0.98 1.81 -13.67
CA HIS A 33 2.06 1.91 -12.69
C HIS A 33 1.50 2.20 -11.29
N VAL A 34 2.07 1.57 -10.27
CA VAL A 34 1.90 1.93 -8.85
C VAL A 34 3.25 2.34 -8.29
N VAL A 35 3.34 3.51 -7.69
CA VAL A 35 4.52 3.98 -6.97
C VAL A 35 4.16 4.12 -5.50
N ILE A 36 4.83 3.35 -4.65
CA ILE A 36 4.61 3.32 -3.20
C ILE A 36 5.78 4.05 -2.54
N VAL A 37 5.46 5.12 -1.81
CA VAL A 37 6.43 5.89 -1.01
C VAL A 37 6.10 5.68 0.44
N VAL A 38 7.09 5.33 1.24
CA VAL A 38 6.91 5.11 2.68
C VAL A 38 7.77 6.10 3.44
N GLU A 39 7.12 6.86 4.29
CA GLU A 39 7.70 7.79 5.25
C GLU A 39 7.70 7.18 6.66
N GLU A 40 8.31 7.84 7.63
CA GLU A 40 8.65 7.27 8.93
C GLU A 40 8.06 8.05 10.12
N ASN A 41 7.57 7.28 11.09
CA ASN A 41 7.41 7.74 12.48
C ASN A 41 6.57 9.03 12.66
N ARG A 42 5.47 9.19 11.91
CA ARG A 42 4.53 10.31 12.15
C ARG A 42 3.09 9.81 12.18
N SER A 43 2.40 10.17 13.25
CA SER A 43 0.97 9.90 13.34
C SER A 43 0.16 10.80 12.40
N LEU A 44 -1.03 10.34 12.06
CA LEU A 44 -1.96 11.09 11.21
C LEU A 44 -2.16 12.54 11.69
N ALA A 45 -2.37 12.72 13.00
CA ALA A 45 -2.59 14.06 13.57
C ALA A 45 -1.37 14.97 13.37
N GLN A 46 -0.15 14.45 13.61
CA GLN A 46 1.08 15.23 13.39
C GLN A 46 1.19 15.70 11.95
N VAL A 47 0.88 14.83 10.98
CA VAL A 47 0.94 15.19 9.55
C VAL A 47 -0.14 16.21 9.18
N LEU A 48 -1.36 16.06 9.71
CA LEU A 48 -2.48 16.95 9.37
C LEU A 48 -2.36 18.33 10.01
N ASP A 49 -1.76 18.42 11.20
CA ASP A 49 -1.69 19.64 11.99
C ASP A 49 -0.40 20.43 11.73
N ASP A 50 0.59 19.85 11.02
CA ASP A 50 1.85 20.53 10.71
C ASP A 50 1.66 21.54 9.56
N PRO A 51 1.84 22.83 9.81
CA PRO A 51 1.69 23.87 8.78
C PRO A 51 2.76 23.79 7.67
N HIS A 52 3.86 23.06 7.90
CA HIS A 52 4.95 22.90 6.94
C HIS A 52 4.79 21.64 6.05
N ALA A 53 3.71 20.83 6.25
CA ALA A 53 3.36 19.70 5.38
C ALA A 53 2.60 20.17 4.12
N GLU A 54 3.09 21.22 3.45
CA GLU A 54 2.36 21.90 2.37
C GLU A 54 2.04 20.99 1.19
N TYR A 55 3.02 20.22 0.74
CA TYR A 55 2.85 19.33 -0.40
C TYR A 55 2.06 18.07 -0.05
N ILE A 56 2.24 17.53 1.14
CA ILE A 56 1.40 16.45 1.66
C ILE A 56 -0.06 16.90 1.71
N HIS A 57 -0.33 18.11 2.17
CA HIS A 57 -1.68 18.67 2.15
C HIS A 57 -2.23 18.89 0.72
N GLU A 58 -1.36 19.21 -0.26
CA GLU A 58 -1.74 19.26 -1.69
C GLU A 58 -2.17 17.86 -2.16
N LEU A 59 -1.39 16.80 -1.84
CA LEU A 59 -1.72 15.41 -2.17
C LEU A 59 -3.03 14.95 -1.52
N ILE A 60 -3.26 15.32 -0.26
CA ILE A 60 -4.50 15.00 0.48
C ILE A 60 -5.72 15.66 -0.17
N ARG A 61 -5.61 16.92 -0.62
CA ARG A 61 -6.73 17.60 -1.31
C ARG A 61 -7.07 16.97 -2.64
N ASP A 62 -6.05 16.51 -3.36
CA ASP A 62 -6.15 15.99 -4.72
C ASP A 62 -6.41 14.49 -4.78
N GLY A 63 -6.31 13.78 -3.65
CA GLY A 63 -6.36 12.34 -3.52
C GLY A 63 -7.37 11.82 -2.50
N ALA A 64 -7.27 10.55 -2.20
CA ALA A 64 -8.02 9.86 -1.17
C ALA A 64 -7.17 9.74 0.10
N LEU A 65 -7.55 10.44 1.16
CA LEU A 65 -6.96 10.28 2.50
C LEU A 65 -7.75 9.24 3.28
N PHE A 66 -7.05 8.23 3.80
CA PHE A 66 -7.61 7.26 4.74
C PHE A 66 -7.40 7.75 6.18
N THR A 67 -8.48 8.19 6.81
CA THR A 67 -8.44 8.81 8.16
C THR A 67 -8.42 7.81 9.31
N ASN A 68 -8.48 6.51 9.00
CA ASN A 68 -8.46 5.42 9.95
C ASN A 68 -7.45 4.34 9.49
N ALA A 69 -6.29 4.82 8.99
CA ALA A 69 -5.17 3.99 8.62
C ALA A 69 -4.22 3.79 9.82
N HIS A 70 -3.67 2.60 9.97
CA HIS A 70 -2.83 2.24 11.11
C HIS A 70 -1.58 1.48 10.66
N GLY A 71 -0.46 1.70 11.34
CA GLY A 71 0.65 0.75 11.35
C GLY A 71 0.18 -0.60 11.92
N VAL A 72 0.88 -1.66 11.59
CA VAL A 72 0.55 -3.01 12.08
C VAL A 72 1.08 -3.22 13.50
N THR A 73 2.28 -2.72 13.76
CA THR A 73 3.01 -2.90 15.02
C THR A 73 4.09 -1.84 15.18
N HIS A 74 4.97 -2.04 16.14
CA HIS A 74 6.25 -1.36 16.35
C HIS A 74 7.36 -2.40 16.51
N PRO A 75 8.61 -2.10 16.16
CA PRO A 75 9.13 -0.92 15.45
C PRO A 75 8.93 -0.99 13.92
N SER A 76 9.69 -0.17 13.17
CA SER A 76 9.54 0.05 11.72
C SER A 76 9.57 -1.20 10.84
N LEU A 77 10.65 -2.01 10.91
CA LEU A 77 10.87 -3.12 9.96
C LEU A 77 9.67 -4.08 9.79
N PRO A 78 8.98 -4.55 10.86
CA PRO A 78 7.79 -5.38 10.69
C PRO A 78 6.68 -4.73 9.86
N ASN A 79 6.53 -3.41 9.90
CA ASN A 79 5.54 -2.69 9.10
C ASN A 79 5.89 -2.69 7.61
N TYR A 80 7.17 -2.48 7.28
CA TYR A 80 7.67 -2.62 5.90
C TYR A 80 7.49 -4.05 5.39
N LEU A 81 7.77 -5.06 6.21
CA LEU A 81 7.55 -6.47 5.85
C LEU A 81 6.06 -6.75 5.63
N ALA A 82 5.18 -6.20 6.47
CA ALA A 82 3.73 -6.33 6.33
C ALA A 82 3.23 -5.76 4.99
N LEU A 83 3.71 -4.57 4.60
CA LEU A 83 3.36 -3.93 3.34
C LEU A 83 3.90 -4.69 2.11
N PHE A 84 5.04 -5.36 2.25
CA PHE A 84 5.72 -6.03 1.14
C PHE A 84 5.35 -7.50 0.97
N SER A 85 5.07 -8.21 2.07
CA SER A 85 4.88 -9.67 2.07
C SER A 85 3.70 -10.16 2.90
N GLY A 86 2.99 -9.27 3.57
CA GLY A 86 1.92 -9.66 4.49
C GLY A 86 2.40 -10.33 5.78
N LEU A 87 3.70 -10.28 6.10
CA LEU A 87 4.30 -10.91 7.27
C LEU A 87 5.06 -9.87 8.09
N THR A 88 5.03 -10.01 9.43
CA THR A 88 5.92 -9.27 10.33
C THR A 88 7.11 -10.12 10.77
N ASN A 89 6.93 -11.45 10.82
CA ASN A 89 7.90 -12.45 11.27
C ASN A 89 8.46 -12.19 12.67
N ASP A 90 7.72 -11.53 13.54
CA ASP A 90 8.14 -11.11 14.90
C ASP A 90 9.47 -10.35 14.91
N ASN A 91 9.80 -9.66 13.82
CA ASN A 91 11.04 -8.91 13.70
C ASN A 91 10.99 -7.63 14.56
N GLN A 92 12.15 -7.29 15.09
CA GLN A 92 12.44 -6.08 15.84
C GLN A 92 13.58 -5.40 15.11
N ASP A 93 13.39 -4.50 14.22
CA ASP A 93 14.43 -3.78 13.46
C ASP A 93 15.76 -4.54 13.22
N GLY A 94 15.66 -5.86 13.26
CA GLY A 94 16.80 -6.76 13.12
C GLY A 94 17.42 -6.70 11.73
N CYS A 95 18.74 -6.69 11.66
CA CYS A 95 19.41 -6.70 10.38
C CYS A 95 20.49 -7.80 10.30
N PRO A 96 20.32 -8.77 9.39
CA PRO A 96 19.13 -9.02 8.57
C PRO A 96 17.91 -9.44 9.42
N ALA A 97 16.71 -9.27 8.86
CA ALA A 97 15.49 -9.86 9.44
C ALA A 97 15.65 -11.38 9.52
N THR A 98 15.12 -11.98 10.59
CA THR A 98 15.15 -13.43 10.83
C THR A 98 13.79 -14.07 10.53
N GLY A 99 13.76 -15.39 10.43
CA GLY A 99 12.50 -16.16 10.26
C GLY A 99 11.86 -16.05 8.88
N ILE A 100 12.47 -15.36 7.91
CA ILE A 100 11.94 -15.25 6.56
C ILE A 100 12.36 -16.49 5.76
N SER A 101 11.35 -17.27 5.32
CA SER A 101 11.60 -18.41 4.43
C SER A 101 12.15 -17.95 3.08
N ASN A 102 13.06 -18.74 2.51
CA ASN A 102 13.60 -18.50 1.17
C ASN A 102 12.57 -18.67 0.04
N THR A 103 11.38 -19.16 0.35
CA THR A 103 10.25 -19.31 -0.56
C THR A 103 9.06 -18.43 -0.16
N ALA A 104 9.21 -17.56 0.86
CA ALA A 104 8.13 -16.71 1.33
C ALA A 104 7.57 -15.84 0.18
N PRO A 105 6.26 -15.89 -0.10
CA PRO A 105 5.63 -15.01 -1.07
C PRO A 105 5.85 -13.54 -0.66
N ASN A 106 6.04 -12.70 -1.67
CA ASN A 106 6.15 -11.26 -1.49
C ASN A 106 5.77 -10.57 -2.80
N LEU A 107 5.47 -9.30 -2.75
CA LEU A 107 4.95 -8.55 -3.89
C LEU A 107 5.85 -8.66 -5.14
N ALA A 108 7.18 -8.63 -4.97
CA ALA A 108 8.10 -8.77 -6.10
C ALA A 108 8.02 -10.15 -6.77
N THR A 109 7.95 -11.22 -5.98
CA THR A 109 7.85 -12.58 -6.52
C THR A 109 6.50 -12.86 -7.17
N LEU A 110 5.41 -12.33 -6.60
CA LEU A 110 4.06 -12.49 -7.15
C LEU A 110 3.90 -11.72 -8.46
N LEU A 111 4.36 -10.47 -8.54
CA LEU A 111 4.36 -9.69 -9.77
C LEU A 111 5.15 -10.41 -10.88
N ARG A 112 6.37 -10.86 -10.57
CA ARG A 112 7.20 -11.57 -11.54
C ARG A 112 6.57 -12.87 -12.04
N ALA A 113 5.91 -13.62 -11.16
CA ALA A 113 5.17 -14.82 -11.56
C ALA A 113 4.01 -14.51 -12.51
N ALA A 114 3.41 -13.32 -12.38
CA ALA A 114 2.38 -12.79 -13.28
C ALA A 114 2.94 -12.04 -14.51
N HIS A 115 4.26 -12.13 -14.77
CA HIS A 115 4.95 -11.40 -15.84
C HIS A 115 4.83 -9.88 -15.77
N LEU A 116 4.68 -9.34 -14.56
CA LEU A 116 4.66 -7.92 -14.27
C LEU A 116 6.01 -7.49 -13.69
N SER A 117 6.37 -6.23 -13.89
CA SER A 117 7.66 -5.70 -13.45
C SER A 117 7.61 -5.09 -12.06
N PHE A 118 8.70 -5.26 -11.33
CA PHE A 118 8.93 -4.68 -10.00
C PHE A 118 10.34 -4.10 -9.94
N ALA A 119 10.50 -2.97 -9.28
CA ALA A 119 11.79 -2.48 -8.79
C ALA A 119 11.59 -1.66 -7.51
N ALA A 120 12.64 -1.55 -6.72
CA ALA A 120 12.64 -0.76 -5.51
C ALA A 120 13.84 0.18 -5.48
N TYR A 121 13.60 1.40 -5.06
CA TYR A 121 14.56 2.50 -5.10
C TYR A 121 14.71 3.05 -3.68
N ALA A 122 15.91 2.93 -3.12
CA ALA A 122 16.22 3.48 -1.81
C ALA A 122 17.24 4.62 -1.96
N GLU A 123 16.93 5.77 -1.34
CA GLU A 123 17.88 6.87 -1.29
C GLU A 123 19.07 6.49 -0.41
N ALA A 124 20.23 7.06 -0.70
CA ALA A 124 21.49 6.73 -0.05
C ALA A 124 21.92 5.24 -0.09
N LEU A 125 21.22 4.37 -0.83
CA LEU A 125 21.71 3.01 -1.11
C LEU A 125 23.06 3.10 -1.84
N PRO A 126 24.14 2.47 -1.32
CA PRO A 126 25.49 2.65 -1.87
C PRO A 126 25.64 2.22 -3.34
N GLU A 127 25.02 1.09 -3.70
CA GLU A 127 25.06 0.50 -5.03
C GLU A 127 23.88 -0.45 -5.26
N GLU A 128 23.61 -0.80 -6.50
CA GLU A 128 22.58 -1.78 -6.84
C GLU A 128 22.85 -3.11 -6.13
N GLY A 129 21.82 -3.63 -5.46
CA GLY A 129 21.88 -4.92 -4.80
C GLY A 129 22.67 -4.98 -3.50
N TRP A 130 23.11 -3.84 -2.96
CA TRP A 130 23.80 -3.79 -1.66
C TRP A 130 22.94 -4.34 -0.52
N THR A 131 23.54 -5.12 0.40
CA THR A 131 22.81 -5.85 1.43
C THR A 131 23.31 -5.59 2.86
N GLY A 132 24.20 -4.64 3.06
CA GLY A 132 24.62 -4.24 4.40
C GLY A 132 23.49 -3.60 5.21
N CYS A 133 23.67 -3.47 6.51
CA CYS A 133 22.61 -3.01 7.41
C CYS A 133 22.41 -1.49 7.41
N ALA A 134 23.49 -0.74 7.29
CA ALA A 134 23.45 0.71 7.24
C ALA A 134 24.66 1.26 6.48
N ALA A 135 24.47 2.37 5.77
CA ALA A 135 25.53 3.11 5.10
C ALA A 135 25.14 4.60 5.00
N GLY A 136 25.81 5.45 5.78
CA GLY A 136 25.44 6.86 5.86
C GLY A 136 23.98 7.00 6.32
N ARG A 137 23.12 7.56 5.45
CA ARG A 137 21.69 7.74 5.73
C ARG A 137 20.81 6.57 5.24
N TYR A 138 21.37 5.54 4.63
CA TYR A 138 20.63 4.35 4.25
C TYR A 138 20.44 3.42 5.43
N GLY A 139 19.20 2.98 5.68
CA GLY A 139 18.84 1.95 6.64
C GLY A 139 18.18 0.75 5.93
N ARG A 140 18.79 -0.45 6.00
CA ARG A 140 18.20 -1.66 5.42
C ARG A 140 16.83 -2.01 6.00
N LYS A 141 16.56 -1.63 7.25
CA LYS A 141 15.28 -1.86 7.92
C LYS A 141 14.11 -1.23 7.17
N HIS A 142 14.33 -0.17 6.39
CA HIS A 142 13.32 0.47 5.54
C HIS A 142 13.25 -0.14 4.13
N ALA A 143 14.10 -1.13 3.81
CA ALA A 143 14.15 -1.78 2.50
C ALA A 143 13.72 -3.26 2.60
N PRO A 144 12.40 -3.57 2.72
CA PRO A 144 11.91 -4.91 3.04
C PRO A 144 12.35 -5.98 2.03
N TRP A 145 12.43 -5.64 0.75
CA TRP A 145 12.82 -6.56 -0.32
C TRP A 145 14.22 -7.16 -0.17
N VAL A 146 15.14 -6.46 0.50
CA VAL A 146 16.52 -6.90 0.70
C VAL A 146 16.63 -8.05 1.72
N HIS A 147 15.59 -8.28 2.51
CA HIS A 147 15.52 -9.37 3.49
C HIS A 147 15.08 -10.70 2.87
N PHE A 148 14.58 -10.71 1.63
CA PHE A 148 14.10 -11.91 0.93
C PHE A 148 15.14 -12.44 -0.04
N SER A 149 15.60 -13.67 0.18
CA SER A 149 16.59 -14.32 -0.68
C SER A 149 16.05 -14.69 -2.07
N ASN A 150 14.72 -14.78 -2.23
CA ASN A 150 14.05 -15.05 -3.50
C ASN A 150 13.75 -13.78 -4.33
N VAL A 151 14.12 -12.59 -3.85
CA VAL A 151 14.07 -11.34 -4.60
C VAL A 151 15.45 -11.08 -5.22
N PRO A 152 15.57 -10.98 -6.56
CA PRO A 152 16.83 -10.65 -7.20
C PRO A 152 17.39 -9.32 -6.72
N ARG A 153 18.66 -9.30 -6.37
CA ARG A 153 19.33 -8.09 -5.85
C ARG A 153 19.34 -6.92 -6.84
N THR A 154 19.33 -7.22 -8.14
CA THR A 154 19.23 -6.22 -9.22
C THR A 154 17.94 -5.42 -9.23
N LEU A 155 16.92 -5.84 -8.45
CA LEU A 155 15.68 -5.09 -8.25
C LEU A 155 15.79 -4.04 -7.14
N SER A 156 16.87 -4.07 -6.34
CA SER A 156 17.20 -3.07 -5.31
C SER A 156 18.17 -2.05 -5.89
N LYS A 157 17.72 -0.82 -6.08
CA LYS A 157 18.44 0.22 -6.80
C LYS A 157 18.61 1.47 -5.95
N PRO A 158 19.73 2.21 -6.09
CA PRO A 158 19.80 3.54 -5.50
C PRO A 158 18.76 4.46 -6.16
N PHE A 159 18.17 5.38 -5.39
CA PHE A 159 17.16 6.31 -5.92
C PHE A 159 17.67 7.17 -7.09
N SER A 160 18.97 7.41 -7.15
CA SER A 160 19.61 8.05 -8.32
C SER A 160 19.42 7.31 -9.64
N ALA A 161 19.07 6.01 -9.58
CA ALA A 161 18.73 5.19 -10.74
C ALA A 161 17.21 5.12 -11.00
N PHE A 162 16.40 6.01 -10.36
CA PHE A 162 14.97 6.07 -10.63
C PHE A 162 14.76 6.39 -12.11
N PRO A 163 13.91 5.63 -12.83
CA PRO A 163 13.86 5.69 -14.28
C PRO A 163 13.14 6.97 -14.77
N LYS A 164 13.21 7.20 -16.07
CA LYS A 164 12.23 8.08 -16.73
C LYS A 164 10.84 7.52 -16.48
N TYR A 165 9.85 8.39 -16.35
CA TYR A 165 8.49 7.94 -16.02
C TYR A 165 7.90 6.98 -17.04
N THR A 166 8.28 7.09 -18.32
CA THR A 166 7.91 6.15 -19.39
C THR A 166 8.43 4.73 -19.19
N ASP A 167 9.44 4.55 -18.36
CA ASP A 167 10.14 3.28 -18.13
C ASP A 167 9.86 2.74 -16.71
N LEU A 168 8.84 3.30 -16.03
CA LEU A 168 8.43 2.85 -14.70
C LEU A 168 8.04 1.37 -14.71
N PRO A 169 8.43 0.59 -13.69
CA PRO A 169 7.88 -0.74 -13.47
C PRO A 169 6.36 -0.71 -13.22
N THR A 170 5.72 -1.87 -13.30
CA THR A 170 4.32 -2.02 -12.89
C THR A 170 4.13 -1.60 -11.43
N VAL A 171 5.02 -2.04 -10.53
CA VAL A 171 5.03 -1.59 -9.13
C VAL A 171 6.44 -1.17 -8.74
N SER A 172 6.56 0.01 -8.13
CA SER A 172 7.80 0.55 -7.58
C SER A 172 7.64 0.86 -6.11
N PHE A 173 8.64 0.48 -5.30
CA PHE A 173 8.83 1.06 -3.97
C PHE A 173 9.85 2.19 -4.06
N VAL A 174 9.62 3.26 -3.32
CA VAL A 174 10.52 4.40 -3.17
C VAL A 174 10.66 4.70 -1.69
N ILE A 175 11.87 4.62 -1.18
CA ILE A 175 12.19 4.89 0.22
C ILE A 175 13.19 6.03 0.25
N PRO A 176 12.82 7.19 0.83
CA PRO A 176 13.78 8.27 1.11
C PRO A 176 14.86 7.81 2.10
N ASP A 177 15.91 8.58 2.30
CA ASP A 177 16.88 8.29 3.36
C ASP A 177 16.33 8.69 4.74
N ILE A 178 16.98 8.26 5.83
CA ILE A 178 16.49 8.46 7.22
C ILE A 178 16.29 9.92 7.65
N VAL A 179 16.77 10.88 6.88
CA VAL A 179 16.51 12.32 7.09
C VAL A 179 15.31 12.75 6.26
N ASP A 180 15.28 12.34 5.01
CA ASP A 180 14.26 12.75 4.06
C ASP A 180 12.94 11.95 4.25
N ASP A 181 12.97 10.76 4.92
CA ASP A 181 11.78 9.98 5.32
C ASP A 181 11.14 10.44 6.64
N MET A 182 11.65 11.50 7.26
CA MET A 182 11.19 12.06 8.56
C MET A 182 11.65 11.26 9.81
N HIS A 183 12.40 10.16 9.68
CA HIS A 183 12.89 9.41 10.84
C HIS A 183 13.76 10.29 11.74
N ASP A 184 14.80 10.90 11.17
CA ASP A 184 15.77 11.74 11.89
C ASP A 184 15.56 13.25 11.68
N ALA A 185 14.46 13.65 11.01
CA ALA A 185 14.18 15.06 10.71
C ALA A 185 12.69 15.43 10.89
N SER A 186 12.36 16.70 10.62
CA SER A 186 11.00 17.20 10.70
C SER A 186 10.14 16.79 9.49
N ILE A 187 8.82 16.92 9.65
CA ILE A 187 7.85 16.76 8.54
C ILE A 187 8.18 17.73 7.40
N GLU A 188 8.62 18.95 7.69
CA GLU A 188 9.02 19.94 6.68
C GLU A 188 10.12 19.42 5.75
N VAL A 189 11.13 18.73 6.29
CA VAL A 189 12.23 18.16 5.49
C VAL A 189 11.70 17.10 4.53
N GLY A 190 10.90 16.16 5.02
CA GLY A 190 10.28 15.15 4.17
C GLY A 190 9.30 15.74 3.16
N ASP A 191 8.49 16.76 3.54
CA ASP A 191 7.58 17.44 2.61
C ASP A 191 8.31 18.09 1.44
N VAL A 192 9.45 18.73 1.72
CA VAL A 192 10.31 19.32 0.68
C VAL A 192 10.86 18.23 -0.25
N TRP A 193 11.30 17.09 0.30
CA TRP A 193 11.77 15.96 -0.50
C TRP A 193 10.65 15.39 -1.37
N LEU A 194 9.47 15.15 -0.79
CA LEU A 194 8.29 14.66 -1.49
C LEU A 194 7.89 15.62 -2.62
N LYS A 195 7.83 16.91 -2.35
CA LYS A 195 7.51 17.95 -3.36
C LYS A 195 8.47 17.92 -4.53
N ARG A 196 9.79 17.89 -4.23
CA ARG A 196 10.84 17.90 -5.25
C ARG A 196 10.77 16.67 -6.15
N ASN A 197 10.57 15.49 -5.57
CA ASN A 197 10.69 14.22 -6.27
C ASN A 197 9.36 13.70 -6.83
N LEU A 198 8.22 13.96 -6.15
CA LEU A 198 6.94 13.37 -6.53
C LEU A 198 6.03 14.32 -7.32
N LYS A 199 6.15 15.65 -7.17
CA LYS A 199 5.26 16.58 -7.88
C LYS A 199 5.30 16.40 -9.40
N PRO A 200 6.48 16.26 -10.05
CA PRO A 200 6.54 15.97 -11.47
C PRO A 200 5.97 14.58 -11.84
N LEU A 201 6.19 13.57 -10.98
CA LEU A 201 5.65 12.21 -11.17
C LEU A 201 4.11 12.22 -11.11
N VAL A 202 3.52 12.88 -10.13
CA VAL A 202 2.06 13.00 -9.98
C VAL A 202 1.45 13.72 -11.18
N ALA A 203 2.08 14.80 -11.64
CA ALA A 203 1.62 15.55 -12.81
C ALA A 203 1.63 14.68 -14.08
N TRP A 204 2.69 13.92 -14.31
CA TRP A 204 2.80 12.97 -15.42
C TRP A 204 1.81 11.81 -15.28
N GLY A 205 1.69 11.27 -14.08
CA GLY A 205 0.88 10.09 -13.75
C GLY A 205 -0.61 10.28 -13.99
N ARG A 206 -1.13 11.52 -13.87
CA ARG A 206 -2.54 11.85 -14.16
C ARG A 206 -2.96 11.52 -15.60
N ALA A 207 -2.03 11.62 -16.55
CA ALA A 207 -2.27 11.30 -17.96
C ALA A 207 -1.75 9.91 -18.36
N ASN A 208 -1.08 9.19 -17.47
CA ASN A 208 -0.39 7.94 -17.74
C ASN A 208 -0.77 6.82 -16.75
N ASP A 209 -2.03 6.83 -16.31
CA ASP A 209 -2.64 5.77 -15.51
C ASP A 209 -1.76 5.28 -14.35
N THR A 210 -1.19 6.23 -13.59
CA THR A 210 -0.29 5.95 -12.49
C THR A 210 -0.97 6.24 -11.15
N LEU A 211 -0.87 5.30 -10.22
CA LEU A 211 -1.28 5.43 -8.83
C LEU A 211 -0.06 5.73 -7.96
N LEU A 212 -0.06 6.85 -7.26
CA LEU A 212 0.83 7.12 -6.13
C LEU A 212 0.15 6.67 -4.85
N ILE A 213 0.85 5.90 -4.03
CA ILE A 213 0.51 5.56 -2.65
C ILE A 213 1.58 6.19 -1.77
N LEU A 214 1.21 7.19 -0.97
CA LEU A 214 2.04 7.76 0.09
C LEU A 214 1.52 7.25 1.43
N THR A 215 2.37 6.61 2.22
CA THR A 215 2.01 6.09 3.54
C THR A 215 3.17 6.23 4.51
N TRP A 216 2.91 6.12 5.80
CA TRP A 216 3.91 6.01 6.86
C TRP A 216 3.98 4.58 7.35
N ASP A 217 5.12 4.16 7.87
CA ASP A 217 5.31 2.83 8.41
C ASP A 217 4.56 2.65 9.73
N GLU A 218 4.72 3.59 10.66
CA GLU A 218 4.08 3.60 11.97
C GLU A 218 3.82 5.02 12.47
N GLY A 219 2.83 5.15 13.35
CA GLY A 219 2.51 6.39 14.06
C GLY A 219 3.14 6.41 15.46
N LEU A 220 3.24 7.61 16.05
CA LEU A 220 3.77 7.80 17.40
C LEU A 220 2.67 7.93 18.46
N ASP A 221 1.41 7.79 18.10
CA ASP A 221 0.29 7.79 19.04
C ASP A 221 -0.03 6.36 19.52
N PRO A 222 -0.80 6.22 20.63
CA PRO A 222 -1.13 4.91 21.21
C PRO A 222 -1.92 3.98 20.26
N ASP A 223 -2.64 4.55 19.29
CA ASP A 223 -3.46 3.82 18.33
C ASP A 223 -2.68 3.48 17.05
N ASN A 224 -1.42 3.89 16.96
CA ASN A 224 -0.55 3.70 15.80
C ASN A 224 -1.19 4.24 14.50
N THR A 225 -1.83 5.43 14.57
CA THR A 225 -2.49 6.02 13.42
C THR A 225 -1.48 6.62 12.44
N ILE A 226 -1.66 6.37 11.15
CA ILE A 226 -0.79 6.88 10.10
C ILE A 226 -1.59 7.62 9.02
N ALA A 227 -0.94 8.54 8.31
CA ALA A 227 -1.50 9.05 7.07
C ALA A 227 -1.29 8.01 5.95
N THR A 228 -2.33 7.75 5.17
CA THR A 228 -2.24 6.98 3.92
C THR A 228 -3.04 7.73 2.86
N VAL A 229 -2.37 8.10 1.77
CA VAL A 229 -2.93 8.95 0.71
C VAL A 229 -2.73 8.27 -0.64
N PHE A 230 -3.82 8.10 -1.39
CA PHE A 230 -3.79 7.59 -2.75
C PHE A 230 -4.05 8.73 -3.73
N VAL A 231 -3.21 8.86 -4.76
CA VAL A 231 -3.34 9.91 -5.78
C VAL A 231 -3.17 9.31 -7.18
N GLY A 232 -4.14 9.54 -8.06
CA GLY A 232 -4.11 9.03 -9.43
C GLY A 232 -5.40 9.32 -10.19
N PRO A 233 -5.44 9.12 -11.51
CA PRO A 233 -6.64 9.40 -12.31
C PRO A 233 -7.81 8.48 -11.95
N MET A 234 -7.55 7.26 -11.45
CA MET A 234 -8.54 6.29 -11.00
C MET A 234 -9.07 6.59 -9.59
N VAL A 235 -8.41 7.47 -8.84
CA VAL A 235 -8.76 7.77 -7.45
C VAL A 235 -9.90 8.78 -7.38
N LYS A 236 -10.88 8.52 -6.53
CA LYS A 236 -11.92 9.47 -6.17
C LYS A 236 -11.44 10.28 -4.96
N PRO A 237 -11.14 11.59 -5.11
CA PRO A 237 -10.69 12.42 -4.00
C PRO A 237 -11.71 12.44 -2.87
N GLY A 238 -11.21 12.41 -1.62
CA GLY A 238 -12.06 12.45 -0.44
C GLY A 238 -11.36 11.96 0.83
N ARG A 239 -12.14 11.88 1.91
CA ARG A 239 -11.72 11.33 3.20
C ARG A 239 -12.48 10.04 3.45
N TYR A 240 -11.76 8.96 3.75
CA TYR A 240 -12.30 7.62 3.92
C TYR A 240 -12.02 7.14 5.33
N ALA A 241 -13.07 6.74 6.05
CA ALA A 241 -12.99 6.37 7.46
C ALA A 241 -12.96 4.84 7.67
N GLU A 242 -12.85 4.06 6.60
CA GLU A 242 -12.66 2.62 6.72
C GLU A 242 -11.34 2.32 7.41
N ARG A 243 -11.33 1.30 8.29
CA ARG A 243 -10.11 0.89 8.97
C ARG A 243 -9.23 0.11 8.00
N ILE A 244 -8.04 0.62 7.75
CA ILE A 244 -7.04 -0.02 6.90
C ILE A 244 -5.68 -0.11 7.63
N ASN A 245 -4.80 -0.95 7.11
CA ASN A 245 -3.41 -1.05 7.52
C ASN A 245 -2.53 -1.52 6.34
N HIS A 246 -1.26 -1.82 6.57
CA HIS A 246 -0.34 -2.26 5.52
C HIS A 246 -0.80 -3.54 4.80
N TYR A 247 -1.44 -4.47 5.51
CA TYR A 247 -2.02 -5.67 4.87
C TYR A 247 -3.15 -5.30 3.90
N THR A 248 -3.98 -4.33 4.25
CA THR A 248 -5.06 -3.83 3.39
C THR A 248 -4.52 -3.15 2.13
N VAL A 249 -3.44 -2.37 2.26
CA VAL A 249 -2.77 -1.75 1.11
C VAL A 249 -2.16 -2.80 0.20
N LEU A 250 -1.42 -3.78 0.75
CA LEU A 250 -0.87 -4.91 0.00
C LEU A 250 -1.97 -5.68 -0.71
N ARG A 251 -3.04 -6.06 -0.01
CA ARG A 251 -4.20 -6.76 -0.57
C ARG A 251 -4.81 -6.00 -1.75
N THR A 252 -4.95 -4.70 -1.63
CA THR A 252 -5.50 -3.85 -2.70
C THR A 252 -4.64 -3.93 -3.96
N ILE A 253 -3.31 -3.87 -3.82
CA ILE A 253 -2.38 -4.00 -4.96
C ILE A 253 -2.45 -5.41 -5.55
N GLU A 254 -2.50 -6.45 -4.73
CA GLU A 254 -2.63 -7.83 -5.19
C GLU A 254 -3.91 -8.02 -6.00
N ASP A 255 -5.04 -7.54 -5.52
CA ASP A 255 -6.32 -7.63 -6.22
C ASP A 255 -6.36 -6.79 -7.51
N MET A 256 -5.73 -5.60 -7.54
CA MET A 256 -5.60 -4.79 -8.76
C MET A 256 -4.93 -5.55 -9.91
N TYR A 257 -3.98 -6.41 -9.59
CA TYR A 257 -3.24 -7.18 -10.59
C TYR A 257 -3.62 -8.65 -10.69
N GLY A 258 -4.61 -9.10 -9.90
CA GLY A 258 -5.06 -10.50 -9.87
C GLY A 258 -3.99 -11.45 -9.35
N LEU A 259 -3.21 -11.00 -8.38
CA LEU A 259 -2.15 -11.79 -7.75
C LEU A 259 -2.72 -12.67 -6.62
N PRO A 260 -2.08 -13.79 -6.29
CA PRO A 260 -2.31 -14.47 -5.01
C PRO A 260 -2.01 -13.55 -3.83
N HIS A 261 -2.68 -13.77 -2.69
CA HIS A 261 -2.51 -12.95 -1.50
C HIS A 261 -1.37 -13.49 -0.63
N ALA A 262 -0.43 -12.62 -0.25
CA ALA A 262 0.72 -12.96 0.58
C ALA A 262 0.44 -12.75 2.07
N GLY A 263 0.74 -13.76 2.90
CA GLY A 263 0.62 -13.66 4.35
C GLY A 263 -0.76 -13.17 4.80
N HIS A 264 -0.79 -12.23 5.73
CA HIS A 264 -2.02 -11.67 6.30
C HIS A 264 -2.78 -10.72 5.36
N SER A 265 -2.29 -10.43 4.15
CA SER A 265 -3.12 -9.75 3.16
C SER A 265 -4.34 -10.59 2.75
N ALA A 266 -4.24 -11.92 2.91
CA ALA A 266 -5.35 -12.84 2.67
C ALA A 266 -6.51 -12.71 3.70
N ASP A 267 -6.22 -12.17 4.88
CA ASP A 267 -7.16 -12.09 6.00
C ASP A 267 -7.98 -10.78 6.01
N VAL A 268 -7.71 -9.87 5.08
CA VAL A 268 -8.35 -8.56 5.01
C VAL A 268 -9.02 -8.32 3.66
N ALA A 269 -9.99 -7.41 3.62
CA ALA A 269 -10.58 -6.95 2.36
C ALA A 269 -9.73 -5.85 1.71
N PRO A 270 -9.77 -5.71 0.37
CA PRO A 270 -9.13 -4.59 -0.31
C PRO A 270 -9.90 -3.29 -0.09
N ILE A 271 -9.25 -2.15 -0.35
CA ILE A 271 -9.89 -0.84 -0.42
C ILE A 271 -10.83 -0.81 -1.62
N ALA A 272 -12.13 -0.65 -1.38
CA ALA A 272 -13.15 -0.70 -2.45
C ALA A 272 -13.76 0.68 -2.79
N ASN A 273 -13.75 1.63 -1.86
CA ASN A 273 -14.59 2.83 -1.94
C ASN A 273 -13.90 4.06 -2.53
N ALA A 274 -12.58 4.03 -2.72
CA ALA A 274 -11.76 5.18 -3.12
C ALA A 274 -11.58 5.31 -4.65
N TRP A 275 -12.33 4.57 -5.44
CA TRP A 275 -12.16 4.49 -6.90
C TRP A 275 -13.29 5.19 -7.67
N ARG A 276 -12.95 5.65 -8.89
CA ARG A 276 -13.88 6.30 -9.83
C ARG A 276 -14.62 5.28 -10.70
#